data_137ec76aa060a481de57a8c42f60641f
#
_entry.id   137ec76aa060a481de57a8c42f60641f
#
_cell.length_a   1.000
_cell.length_b   1.000
_cell.length_c   1.000
_cell.angle_alpha   90.00
_cell.angle_beta   90.00
_cell.angle_gamma   90.00
#
_symmetry.space_group_name_H-M   'P 1'
#
loop_
_entity.id
_entity.type
_entity.pdbx_description
1 polymer ?
#
loop_
_entity_poly.entity_id
_entity_poly.type
_entity_poly.pdbx_seq_one_letter_code
_entity_poly.pdbx_strand_id
1 'polypeptide(L)'
;SAASDVYKRQDSDYAAKVKLNREQVRSKNKETLQAIIDNDSLDESKKKDAVNEMITLTDIAEKESNAEMMLEAKGFTDVVVSMNDDGCDVVLNMGEATDAKRAQVEDIVKRKTGVSADKIVITPIQ
;
A
#
# COMPACT_ATOMS: atom_id res chain seq x y z
N SER A 1 6.94 -25.03 15.43
CA SER A 1 7.86 -24.87 16.55
C SER A 1 7.76 -23.46 17.14
N ALA A 2 8.26 -23.27 18.34
CA ALA A 2 8.25 -21.97 19.00
C ALA A 2 9.04 -20.92 18.18
N ALA A 3 10.14 -21.31 17.55
CA ALA A 3 10.93 -20.42 16.70
C ALA A 3 10.13 -19.98 15.46
N SER A 4 9.43 -20.90 14.82
CA SER A 4 8.56 -20.58 13.67
C SER A 4 7.43 -19.64 14.06
N ASP A 5 6.85 -19.83 15.26
CA ASP A 5 5.76 -18.97 15.75
C ASP A 5 6.26 -17.55 16.05
N VAL A 6 7.48 -17.42 16.57
CA VAL A 6 8.10 -16.11 16.80
C VAL A 6 8.35 -15.37 15.48
N TYR A 7 8.86 -16.05 14.45
CA TYR A 7 9.06 -15.45 13.13
C TYR A 7 7.75 -15.02 12.50
N LYS A 8 6.71 -15.85 12.58
CA LYS A 8 5.38 -15.51 12.07
C LYS A 8 4.81 -14.26 12.75
N ARG A 9 4.99 -14.13 14.07
CA ARG A 9 4.57 -12.94 14.81
C ARG A 9 5.34 -11.69 14.38
N GLN A 10 6.65 -11.82 14.14
CA GLN A 10 7.48 -10.71 13.69
C GLN A 10 7.03 -10.20 12.32
N ASP A 11 6.73 -11.11 11.39
CA ASP A 11 6.27 -10.75 10.06
C ASP A 11 4.87 -10.11 10.10
N SER A 12 3.95 -10.66 10.89
CA SER A 12 2.63 -10.07 11.12
C SER A 12 2.74 -8.69 11.76
N ASP A 13 3.63 -8.56 12.76
CA ASP A 13 3.88 -7.27 13.40
C ASP A 13 4.47 -6.26 12.43
N TYR A 14 5.35 -6.70 11.53
CA TYR A 14 5.93 -5.84 10.50
C TYR A 14 4.84 -5.27 9.59
N ALA A 15 3.99 -6.12 9.03
CA ALA A 15 2.90 -5.68 8.16
C ALA A 15 1.95 -4.73 8.88
N ALA A 16 1.56 -5.04 10.10
CA ALA A 16 0.68 -4.22 10.92
C ALA A 16 1.32 -2.86 11.23
N LYS A 17 2.61 -2.84 11.57
CA LYS A 17 3.36 -1.60 11.86
C LYS A 17 3.48 -0.72 10.63
N VAL A 18 3.78 -1.29 9.47
CA VAL A 18 3.90 -0.54 8.22
C VAL A 18 2.57 0.09 7.85
N LYS A 19 1.48 -0.67 7.94
CA LYS A 19 0.13 -0.17 7.65
C LYS A 19 -0.28 0.94 8.62
N LEU A 20 -0.01 0.77 9.90
CA LEU A 20 -0.30 1.79 10.91
C LEU A 20 0.48 3.07 10.66
N ASN A 21 1.78 2.95 10.41
CA ASN A 21 2.62 4.11 10.09
C ASN A 21 2.12 4.83 8.83
N ARG A 22 1.76 4.08 7.81
CA ARG A 22 1.21 4.62 6.56
C ARG A 22 -0.07 5.42 6.83
N GLU A 23 -0.97 4.87 7.63
CA GLU A 23 -2.22 5.54 8.01
C GLU A 23 -1.96 6.82 8.79
N GLN A 24 -1.02 6.80 9.73
CA GLN A 24 -0.68 7.98 10.54
C GLN A 24 -0.11 9.10 9.68
N VAL A 25 0.81 8.77 8.77
CA VAL A 25 1.39 9.75 7.83
C VAL A 25 0.32 10.34 6.92
N ARG A 26 -0.53 9.49 6.37
CA ARG A 26 -1.60 9.93 5.46
C ARG A 26 -2.65 10.76 6.16
N SER A 27 -3.00 10.41 7.39
CA SER A 27 -3.94 11.18 8.19
C SER A 27 -3.40 12.58 8.45
N LYS A 28 -2.13 12.69 8.77
CA LYS A 28 -1.46 13.97 8.96
C LYS A 28 -1.42 14.80 7.68
N ASN A 29 -1.13 14.16 6.56
CA ASN A 29 -1.15 14.81 5.25
C ASN A 29 -2.55 15.33 4.90
N LYS A 30 -3.59 14.55 5.18
CA LYS A 30 -4.97 14.97 4.96
C LYS A 30 -5.35 16.17 5.83
N GLU A 31 -4.91 16.19 7.09
CA GLU A 31 -5.13 17.34 7.98
C GLU A 31 -4.50 18.60 7.41
N THR A 32 -3.26 18.50 6.92
CA THR A 32 -2.55 19.61 6.30
C THR A 32 -3.29 20.12 5.06
N LEU A 33 -3.73 19.21 4.20
CA LEU A 33 -4.46 19.55 2.99
C LEU A 33 -5.82 20.18 3.33
N GLN A 34 -6.51 19.65 4.34
CA GLN A 34 -7.78 20.21 4.77
C GLN A 34 -7.61 21.65 5.31
N ALA A 35 -6.53 21.91 6.03
CA ALA A 35 -6.22 23.26 6.52
C ALA A 35 -6.00 24.25 5.35
N ILE A 36 -5.40 23.79 4.26
CA ILE A 36 -5.24 24.60 3.04
C ILE A 36 -6.61 24.88 2.40
N ILE A 37 -7.44 23.86 2.28
CA ILE A 37 -8.79 23.97 1.69
C ILE A 37 -9.66 24.97 2.49
N ASP A 38 -9.55 24.91 3.82
CA ASP A 38 -10.35 25.73 4.73
C ASP A 38 -9.81 27.16 4.93
N ASN A 39 -8.64 27.47 4.37
CA ASN A 39 -8.01 28.77 4.54
C ASN A 39 -8.51 29.77 3.49
N ASP A 40 -9.40 30.66 3.91
CA ASP A 40 -10.01 31.67 3.01
C ASP A 40 -9.00 32.71 2.48
N SER A 41 -7.81 32.80 3.10
CA SER A 41 -6.76 33.73 2.67
C SER A 41 -5.98 33.25 1.47
N LEU A 42 -6.07 31.95 1.14
CA LEU A 42 -5.35 31.35 0.01
C LEU A 42 -6.15 31.49 -1.27
N ASP A 43 -5.46 31.57 -2.41
CA ASP A 43 -6.12 31.64 -3.71
C ASP A 43 -6.77 30.31 -4.07
N GLU A 44 -7.74 30.36 -4.97
CA GLU A 44 -8.51 29.20 -5.40
C GLU A 44 -7.65 28.15 -6.10
N SER A 45 -6.56 28.56 -6.75
CA SER A 45 -5.64 27.64 -7.41
C SER A 45 -4.96 26.69 -6.40
N LYS A 46 -4.48 27.23 -5.28
CA LYS A 46 -3.86 26.42 -4.22
C LYS A 46 -4.86 25.49 -3.54
N LYS A 47 -6.08 25.97 -3.32
CA LYS A 47 -7.15 25.14 -2.75
C LYS A 47 -7.52 24.00 -3.68
N LYS A 48 -7.60 24.26 -4.98
CA LYS A 48 -7.87 23.23 -6.00
C LYS A 48 -6.78 22.19 -6.02
N ASP A 49 -5.52 22.59 -5.95
CA ASP A 49 -4.40 21.65 -5.90
C ASP A 49 -4.49 20.74 -4.66
N ALA A 50 -4.85 21.31 -3.51
CA ALA A 50 -5.03 20.53 -2.28
C ALA A 50 -6.18 19.54 -2.39
N VAL A 51 -7.30 19.92 -3.00
CA VAL A 51 -8.43 19.02 -3.24
C VAL A 51 -8.00 17.87 -4.16
N ASN A 52 -7.29 18.17 -5.24
CA ASN A 52 -6.81 17.16 -6.18
C ASN A 52 -5.85 16.18 -5.49
N GLU A 53 -4.97 16.68 -4.61
CA GLU A 53 -4.06 15.83 -3.84
C GLU A 53 -4.82 14.91 -2.89
N MET A 54 -5.88 15.39 -2.24
CA MET A 54 -6.74 14.55 -1.38
C MET A 54 -7.41 13.44 -2.17
N ILE A 55 -7.89 13.74 -3.38
CA ILE A 55 -8.48 12.76 -4.27
C ILE A 55 -7.45 11.68 -4.64
N THR A 56 -6.23 12.10 -4.98
CA THR A 56 -5.14 11.20 -5.32
C THR A 56 -4.78 10.28 -4.15
N LEU A 57 -4.68 10.81 -2.94
CA LEU A 57 -4.39 10.01 -1.75
C LEU A 57 -5.47 8.96 -1.49
N THR A 58 -6.73 9.34 -1.67
CA THR A 58 -7.85 8.42 -1.50
C THR A 58 -7.82 7.30 -2.55
N ASP A 59 -7.56 7.65 -3.81
CA ASP A 59 -7.45 6.68 -4.90
C ASP A 59 -6.32 5.68 -4.66
N ILE A 60 -5.15 6.15 -4.24
CA ILE A 60 -4.01 5.31 -3.89
C ILE A 60 -4.38 4.34 -2.76
N ALA A 61 -5.00 4.85 -1.69
CA ALA A 61 -5.39 4.02 -0.55
C ALA A 61 -6.37 2.92 -0.96
N GLU A 62 -7.35 3.23 -1.81
CA GLU A 62 -8.31 2.25 -2.31
C GLU A 62 -7.64 1.18 -3.18
N LYS A 63 -6.74 1.57 -4.06
CA LYS A 63 -6.01 0.64 -4.93
C LYS A 63 -5.13 -0.31 -4.12
N GLU A 64 -4.40 0.22 -3.15
CA GLU A 64 -3.58 -0.59 -2.26
C GLU A 64 -4.42 -1.59 -1.47
N SER A 65 -5.51 -1.13 -0.88
CA SER A 65 -6.42 -1.96 -0.11
C SER A 65 -7.03 -3.07 -0.96
N ASN A 66 -7.47 -2.75 -2.16
CA ASN A 66 -8.05 -3.73 -3.08
C ASN A 66 -7.04 -4.80 -3.50
N ALA A 67 -5.79 -4.39 -3.76
CA ALA A 67 -4.72 -5.34 -4.08
C ALA A 67 -4.41 -6.25 -2.88
N GLU A 68 -4.30 -5.68 -1.68
CA GLU A 68 -4.06 -6.44 -0.45
C GLU A 68 -5.16 -7.46 -0.20
N MET A 69 -6.41 -7.04 -0.30
CA MET A 69 -7.57 -7.93 -0.11
C MET A 69 -7.57 -9.09 -1.11
N MET A 70 -7.27 -8.82 -2.37
CA MET A 70 -7.25 -9.87 -3.38
C MET A 70 -6.11 -10.86 -3.16
N LEU A 71 -4.93 -10.38 -2.77
CA LEU A 71 -3.80 -11.24 -2.44
C LEU A 71 -4.12 -12.11 -1.22
N GLU A 72 -4.72 -11.55 -0.19
CA GLU A 72 -5.16 -12.30 0.99
C GLU A 72 -6.20 -13.36 0.62
N ALA A 73 -7.14 -13.03 -0.26
CA ALA A 73 -8.15 -13.97 -0.75
C ALA A 73 -7.54 -15.15 -1.51
N LYS A 74 -6.34 -14.99 -2.08
CA LYS A 74 -5.60 -16.04 -2.77
C LYS A 74 -4.71 -16.85 -1.81
N GLY A 75 -4.72 -16.56 -0.53
CA GLY A 75 -4.00 -17.29 0.50
C GLY A 75 -2.65 -16.71 0.90
N PHE A 76 -2.25 -15.57 0.36
CA PHE A 76 -1.06 -14.87 0.80
C PHE A 76 -1.34 -14.16 2.13
N THR A 77 -0.34 -14.06 3.01
CA THR A 77 -0.49 -13.45 4.33
C THR A 77 0.50 -12.31 4.52
N ASP A 78 0.25 -11.49 5.53
CA ASP A 78 1.12 -10.36 5.90
C ASP A 78 1.42 -9.44 4.71
N VAL A 79 0.38 -9.12 3.96
CA VAL A 79 0.48 -8.41 2.69
C VAL A 79 0.48 -6.90 2.91
N VAL A 80 1.49 -6.24 2.34
CA VAL A 80 1.54 -4.78 2.25
C VAL A 80 1.80 -4.40 0.80
N VAL A 81 0.89 -3.63 0.21
CA VAL A 81 1.04 -3.08 -1.14
C VAL A 81 1.17 -1.57 -0.99
N SER A 82 2.32 -1.02 -1.36
CA SER A 82 2.61 0.42 -1.24
C SER A 82 2.89 1.03 -2.60
N MET A 83 2.02 1.93 -3.04
CA MET A 83 2.21 2.67 -4.28
C MET A 83 3.03 3.93 -4.01
N ASN A 84 3.95 4.21 -4.91
CA ASN A 84 4.78 5.43 -4.87
C ASN A 84 4.95 5.98 -6.28
N ASP A 85 5.66 7.09 -6.42
CA ASP A 85 5.86 7.73 -7.73
C ASP A 85 6.64 6.86 -8.71
N ASP A 86 7.49 5.95 -8.20
CA ASP A 86 8.34 5.09 -9.03
C ASP A 86 7.67 3.76 -9.38
N GLY A 87 6.57 3.42 -8.74
CA GLY A 87 5.90 2.15 -8.98
C GLY A 87 5.16 1.63 -7.75
N CYS A 88 5.37 0.35 -7.46
CA CYS A 88 4.67 -0.32 -6.37
C CYS A 88 5.58 -1.34 -5.69
N ASP A 89 5.64 -1.28 -4.37
CA ASP A 89 6.35 -2.25 -3.55
C ASP A 89 5.35 -3.20 -2.89
N VAL A 90 5.59 -4.50 -3.02
CA VAL A 90 4.74 -5.54 -2.44
C VAL A 90 5.58 -6.38 -1.49
N VAL A 91 5.19 -6.39 -0.22
CA VAL A 91 5.79 -7.26 0.79
C VAL A 91 4.71 -8.23 1.24
N LEU A 92 5.01 -9.52 1.23
CA LEU A 92 4.03 -10.53 1.61
C LEU A 92 4.72 -11.85 1.95
N ASN A 93 4.03 -12.65 2.77
CA ASN A 93 4.39 -14.03 2.97
C ASN A 93 3.69 -14.87 1.89
N MET A 94 4.48 -15.44 1.00
CA MET A 94 3.98 -16.28 -0.08
C MET A 94 4.40 -17.75 0.07
N GLY A 95 4.93 -18.10 1.25
CA GLY A 95 5.50 -19.42 1.47
C GLY A 95 6.73 -19.59 0.60
N GLU A 96 6.80 -20.66 -0.19
CA GLU A 96 7.86 -20.82 -1.18
C GLU A 96 7.64 -19.84 -2.33
N ALA A 97 8.63 -19.00 -2.59
CA ALA A 97 8.56 -17.96 -3.62
C ALA A 97 8.86 -18.52 -5.00
N THR A 98 7.88 -19.27 -5.55
CA THR A 98 7.99 -19.85 -6.89
C THR A 98 7.71 -18.78 -7.98
N ASP A 99 8.20 -19.05 -9.20
CA ASP A 99 7.92 -18.18 -10.34
C ASP A 99 6.42 -18.05 -10.61
N ALA A 100 5.66 -19.14 -10.42
CA ALA A 100 4.22 -19.14 -10.61
C ALA A 100 3.53 -18.21 -9.61
N LYS A 101 3.93 -18.26 -8.34
CA LYS A 101 3.37 -17.37 -7.31
C LYS A 101 3.76 -15.92 -7.54
N ARG A 102 5.00 -15.66 -7.93
CA ARG A 102 5.45 -14.30 -8.28
C ARG A 102 4.63 -13.73 -9.44
N ALA A 103 4.39 -14.53 -10.47
CA ALA A 103 3.58 -14.12 -11.60
C ALA A 103 2.13 -13.83 -11.19
N GLN A 104 1.58 -14.63 -10.30
CA GLN A 104 0.23 -14.43 -9.75
C GLN A 104 0.13 -13.10 -8.98
N VAL A 105 1.10 -12.83 -8.10
CA VAL A 105 1.16 -11.59 -7.32
C VAL A 105 1.27 -10.39 -8.25
N GLU A 106 2.18 -10.44 -9.20
CA GLU A 106 2.40 -9.38 -10.18
C GLU A 106 1.13 -9.08 -10.98
N ASP A 107 0.44 -10.11 -11.46
CA ASP A 107 -0.81 -9.95 -12.22
C ASP A 107 -1.90 -9.28 -11.39
N ILE A 108 -2.08 -9.70 -10.14
CA ILE A 108 -3.09 -9.13 -9.25
C ILE A 108 -2.78 -7.65 -8.97
N VAL A 109 -1.53 -7.35 -8.61
CA VAL A 109 -1.12 -5.98 -8.28
C VAL A 109 -1.27 -5.07 -9.50
N LYS A 110 -0.84 -5.54 -10.67
CA LYS A 110 -1.00 -4.80 -11.92
C LYS A 110 -2.46 -4.46 -12.20
N ARG A 111 -3.35 -5.44 -12.07
CA ARG A 111 -4.77 -5.24 -12.34
C ARG A 111 -5.45 -4.31 -11.33
N LYS A 112 -5.06 -4.38 -10.06
CA LYS A 112 -5.70 -3.60 -8.99
C LYS A 112 -5.14 -2.19 -8.86
N THR A 113 -3.87 -1.99 -9.18
CA THR A 113 -3.20 -0.68 -9.02
C THR A 113 -3.02 0.07 -10.34
N GLY A 114 -3.00 -0.63 -11.46
CA GLY A 114 -2.66 -0.05 -12.75
C GLY A 114 -1.17 0.17 -12.98
N VAL A 115 -0.33 -0.23 -12.02
CA VAL A 115 1.13 -0.12 -12.15
C VAL A 115 1.63 -1.20 -13.11
N SER A 116 2.52 -0.82 -14.03
CA SER A 116 3.09 -1.77 -14.99
C SER A 116 4.01 -2.77 -14.29
N ALA A 117 4.07 -3.99 -14.84
CA ALA A 117 4.79 -5.11 -14.24
C ALA A 117 6.27 -4.79 -13.95
N ASP A 118 6.93 -4.04 -14.82
CA ASP A 118 8.33 -3.66 -14.68
C ASP A 118 8.60 -2.71 -13.52
N LYS A 119 7.55 -2.11 -12.96
CA LYS A 119 7.62 -1.19 -11.83
C LYS A 119 7.07 -1.79 -10.53
N ILE A 120 6.75 -3.07 -10.53
CA ILE A 120 6.28 -3.79 -9.34
C ILE A 120 7.46 -4.55 -8.77
N VAL A 121 7.82 -4.24 -7.52
CA VAL A 121 8.88 -4.93 -6.79
C VAL A 121 8.24 -5.82 -5.73
N ILE A 122 8.53 -7.12 -5.80
CA ILE A 122 7.96 -8.11 -4.87
C ILE A 122 9.07 -8.55 -3.92
N THR A 123 8.81 -8.39 -2.62
CA THR A 123 9.74 -8.80 -1.55
C THR A 123 9.04 -9.84 -0.67
N PRO A 124 9.36 -11.14 -0.85
CA PRO A 124 8.79 -12.17 0.00
C PRO A 124 9.35 -12.07 1.42
N ILE A 125 8.48 -12.30 2.41
CA ILE A 125 8.85 -12.47 3.82
C ILE A 125 8.36 -13.83 4.30
N GLN A 126 8.86 -14.24 5.44
CA GLN A 126 8.49 -15.57 5.98
C GLN A 126 7.55 -15.47 7.16
#